data_6968ab87895b81e31f99d2f0dd5fab94
#
_entry.id   6968ab87895b81e31f99d2f0dd5fab94
#
_cell.length_a   1.000
_cell.length_b   1.000
_cell.length_c   1.000
_cell.angle_alpha   90.00
_cell.angle_beta   90.00
_cell.angle_gamma   90.00
#
_symmetry.space_group_name_H-M   'P 1'
#
loop_
_entity.id
_entity.type
_entity.pdbx_description
1 polymer ?
#
loop_
_entity_poly.entity_id
_entity_poly.type
_entity_poly.pdbx_seq_one_letter_code
_entity_poly.pdbx_strand_id
1 'polypeptide(L)'
;DGFYFFDRHIGVTTNYRKARGFFMCCDKYHLYVFCRYTRLFDIAVYKRLFEEYKRFVSRSRTILTLSEISATTKEWEQLAETQQSFLPQKIPNIPKLKIATYYRPLVNVSGDYFSILPIDASKTLLMLGDVSGKGLPAALIMGLVMNTVKIIEDKEDLVGVLHAIDQAIK
;
A
#
# COMPACT_ATOMS: atom_id res chain seq x y z
N ASP A 1 -1.47 0.16 31.64
CA ASP A 1 -0.26 -0.69 31.66
C ASP A 1 0.13 -1.03 33.09
N GLY A 2 0.48 -2.28 33.32
CA GLY A 2 0.92 -2.71 34.65
C GLY A 2 1.17 -4.20 34.72
N PHE A 3 1.68 -4.65 35.88
CA PHE A 3 1.71 -6.06 36.21
C PHE A 3 1.02 -6.29 37.53
N TYR A 4 0.31 -7.42 37.66
CA TYR A 4 -0.57 -7.74 38.77
C TYR A 4 -0.43 -9.21 39.11
N PHE A 5 -0.47 -9.52 40.40
CA PHE A 5 -0.54 -10.89 40.86
C PHE A 5 -1.98 -11.35 41.02
N PHE A 6 -2.22 -12.63 40.79
CA PHE A 6 -3.53 -13.23 40.99
C PHE A 6 -3.46 -14.47 41.90
N ASP A 7 -4.52 -14.70 42.63
CA ASP A 7 -4.69 -15.88 43.50
C ASP A 7 -5.26 -17.08 42.71
N ARG A 8 -5.60 -18.15 43.39
CA ARG A 8 -6.20 -19.36 42.77
C ARG A 8 -7.56 -19.16 42.15
N HIS A 9 -8.24 -18.07 42.45
CA HIS A 9 -9.54 -17.70 41.91
C HIS A 9 -9.43 -16.62 40.81
N ILE A 10 -8.20 -16.35 40.38
CA ILE A 10 -7.87 -15.30 39.39
C ILE A 10 -8.24 -13.89 39.89
N GLY A 11 -8.45 -13.73 41.20
CA GLY A 11 -8.62 -12.42 41.84
C GLY A 11 -7.27 -11.73 42.01
N VAL A 12 -7.23 -10.41 41.72
CA VAL A 12 -6.01 -9.61 41.91
C VAL A 12 -5.62 -9.60 43.41
N THR A 13 -4.36 -9.89 43.70
CA THR A 13 -3.83 -9.91 45.06
C THR A 13 -2.57 -9.07 45.18
N THR A 14 -2.40 -8.38 46.30
CA THR A 14 -1.19 -7.65 46.64
C THR A 14 -0.12 -8.56 47.26
N ASN A 15 -0.53 -9.74 47.76
CA ASN A 15 0.36 -10.68 48.38
C ASN A 15 0.99 -11.64 47.37
N TYR A 16 2.04 -11.20 46.70
CA TYR A 16 2.70 -11.98 45.66
C TYR A 16 3.26 -13.33 46.18
N ARG A 17 3.58 -13.45 47.47
CA ARG A 17 4.09 -14.71 48.05
C ARG A 17 3.03 -15.82 48.09
N LYS A 18 1.76 -15.48 48.10
CA LYS A 18 0.61 -16.41 48.06
C LYS A 18 -0.04 -16.50 46.68
N ALA A 19 0.41 -15.70 45.73
CA ALA A 19 -0.11 -15.69 44.39
C ALA A 19 0.13 -17.01 43.65
N ARG A 20 -0.73 -17.31 42.68
CA ARG A 20 -0.63 -18.48 41.79
C ARG A 20 -0.09 -18.09 40.42
N GLY A 21 0.15 -16.83 40.19
CA GLY A 21 0.71 -16.31 38.99
C GLY A 21 0.64 -14.79 38.96
N PHE A 22 0.98 -14.26 37.84
CA PHE A 22 0.88 -12.84 37.56
C PHE A 22 0.44 -12.62 36.11
N PHE A 23 -0.11 -11.47 35.84
CA PHE A 23 -0.33 -11.04 34.47
C PHE A 23 0.27 -9.66 34.26
N MET A 24 0.67 -9.43 33.03
CA MET A 24 1.19 -8.17 32.56
C MET A 24 0.26 -7.65 31.47
N CYS A 25 -0.12 -6.38 31.55
CA CYS A 25 -0.86 -5.73 30.51
C CYS A 25 -0.08 -4.53 29.97
N CYS A 26 0.00 -4.46 28.66
CA CYS A 26 0.59 -3.36 27.95
C CYS A 26 -0.32 -3.05 26.75
N ASP A 27 -0.98 -1.89 26.81
CA ASP A 27 -1.98 -1.49 25.84
C ASP A 27 -3.10 -2.57 25.74
N LYS A 28 -3.39 -3.11 24.56
CA LYS A 28 -4.39 -4.19 24.36
C LYS A 28 -3.85 -5.60 24.57
N TYR A 29 -2.55 -5.74 24.87
CA TYR A 29 -1.91 -7.06 25.00
C TYR A 29 -1.81 -7.47 26.45
N HIS A 30 -2.17 -8.72 26.73
CA HIS A 30 -2.14 -9.31 28.07
C HIS A 30 -1.36 -10.61 28.03
N LEU A 31 -0.46 -10.79 28.99
CA LEU A 31 0.30 -12.02 29.19
C LEU A 31 0.04 -12.55 30.58
N TYR A 32 -0.55 -13.74 30.66
CA TYR A 32 -0.80 -14.45 31.92
C TYR A 32 0.27 -15.52 32.13
N VAL A 33 0.90 -15.50 33.31
CA VAL A 33 1.92 -16.46 33.69
C VAL A 33 1.50 -17.16 34.98
N PHE A 34 1.27 -18.48 34.88
CA PHE A 34 0.94 -19.32 36.02
C PHE A 34 2.23 -19.85 36.65
N CYS A 35 2.44 -19.60 37.94
CA CYS A 35 3.62 -20.00 38.66
C CYS A 35 3.27 -20.91 39.83
N ARG A 36 3.99 -22.03 39.97
CA ARG A 36 3.80 -22.92 41.11
C ARG A 36 4.25 -22.27 42.43
N TYR A 37 5.30 -21.43 42.36
CA TYR A 37 5.92 -20.77 43.51
C TYR A 37 6.36 -19.34 43.19
N THR A 38 5.44 -18.38 43.27
CA THR A 38 5.74 -16.95 43.05
C THR A 38 6.67 -16.38 44.11
N ARG A 39 6.65 -16.98 45.31
CA ARG A 39 7.49 -16.58 46.48
C ARG A 39 8.99 -16.80 46.30
N LEU A 40 9.41 -17.55 45.29
CA LEU A 40 10.85 -17.83 45.05
C LEU A 40 11.57 -16.66 44.40
N PHE A 41 10.85 -15.70 43.89
CA PHE A 41 11.44 -14.56 43.21
C PHE A 41 11.18 -13.26 43.96
N ASP A 42 12.18 -12.37 43.94
CA ASP A 42 12.00 -11.01 44.42
C ASP A 42 11.07 -10.21 43.51
N ILE A 43 10.39 -9.21 44.09
CA ILE A 43 9.55 -8.28 43.35
C ILE A 43 10.31 -7.55 42.22
N ALA A 44 11.60 -7.32 42.39
CA ALA A 44 12.47 -6.72 41.39
C ALA A 44 12.53 -7.55 40.10
N VAL A 45 12.49 -8.88 40.21
CA VAL A 45 12.47 -9.78 39.04
C VAL A 45 11.19 -9.57 38.22
N TYR A 46 10.04 -9.48 38.86
CA TYR A 46 8.75 -9.25 38.18
C TYR A 46 8.70 -7.88 37.53
N LYS A 47 9.26 -6.85 38.16
CA LYS A 47 9.39 -5.52 37.54
C LYS A 47 10.25 -5.58 36.29
N ARG A 48 11.39 -6.28 36.35
CA ARG A 48 12.28 -6.44 35.20
C ARG A 48 11.59 -7.23 34.05
N LEU A 49 10.84 -8.28 34.35
CA LEU A 49 10.08 -9.04 33.39
C LEU A 49 9.02 -8.15 32.72
N PHE A 50 8.38 -7.27 33.46
CA PHE A 50 7.42 -6.33 32.91
C PHE A 50 8.08 -5.33 31.96
N GLU A 51 9.25 -4.80 32.29
CA GLU A 51 9.99 -3.92 31.37
C GLU A 51 10.40 -4.65 30.08
N GLU A 52 10.85 -5.90 30.17
CA GLU A 52 11.15 -6.70 28.98
C GLU A 52 9.89 -7.03 28.17
N TYR A 53 8.76 -7.28 28.83
CA TYR A 53 7.48 -7.49 28.15
C TYR A 53 7.03 -6.24 27.40
N LYS A 54 7.13 -5.04 27.98
CA LYS A 54 6.85 -3.77 27.30
C LYS A 54 7.72 -3.59 26.06
N ARG A 55 9.02 -3.89 26.19
CA ARG A 55 9.95 -3.83 25.04
C ARG A 55 9.57 -4.82 23.95
N PHE A 56 9.18 -6.03 24.32
CA PHE A 56 8.71 -7.05 23.37
C PHE A 56 7.46 -6.58 22.62
N VAL A 57 6.44 -6.10 23.34
CA VAL A 57 5.20 -5.59 22.72
C VAL A 57 5.51 -4.43 21.76
N SER A 58 6.34 -3.48 22.18
CA SER A 58 6.74 -2.35 21.33
C SER A 58 7.45 -2.81 20.06
N ARG A 59 8.41 -3.72 20.15
CA ARG A 59 9.12 -4.28 19.00
C ARG A 59 8.19 -5.03 18.06
N SER A 60 7.30 -5.87 18.62
CA SER A 60 6.33 -6.62 17.82
C SER A 60 5.40 -5.70 17.03
N ARG A 61 4.94 -4.61 17.65
CA ARG A 61 4.13 -3.59 16.97
C ARG A 61 4.90 -2.97 15.81
N THR A 62 6.15 -2.56 16.04
CA THR A 62 6.98 -1.96 14.98
C THR A 62 7.16 -2.92 13.80
N ILE A 63 7.43 -4.20 14.07
CA ILE A 63 7.58 -5.22 13.02
C ILE A 63 6.28 -5.38 12.21
N LEU A 64 5.13 -5.44 12.87
CA LEU A 64 3.83 -5.55 12.18
C LEU A 64 3.57 -4.33 11.29
N THR A 65 3.78 -3.13 11.82
CA THR A 65 3.61 -1.88 11.05
C THR A 65 4.55 -1.82 9.84
N LEU A 66 5.82 -2.21 10.01
CA LEU A 66 6.77 -2.27 8.89
C LEU A 66 6.37 -3.31 7.84
N SER A 67 5.82 -4.46 8.27
CA SER A 67 5.33 -5.48 7.35
C SER A 67 4.13 -4.99 6.53
N GLU A 68 3.19 -4.28 7.17
CA GLU A 68 2.04 -3.67 6.49
C GLU A 68 2.48 -2.61 5.47
N ILE A 69 3.41 -1.72 5.86
CA ILE A 69 3.97 -0.71 4.96
C ILE A 69 4.66 -1.37 3.77
N SER A 70 5.45 -2.41 4.01
CA SER A 70 6.16 -3.14 2.94
C SER A 70 5.19 -3.80 1.95
N ALA A 71 4.11 -4.43 2.43
CA ALA A 71 3.09 -5.03 1.58
C ALA A 71 2.42 -3.96 0.69
N THR A 72 1.99 -2.86 1.29
CA THR A 72 1.36 -1.74 0.58
C THR A 72 2.30 -1.12 -0.46
N THR A 73 3.59 -0.96 -0.13
CA THR A 73 4.59 -0.44 -1.09
C THR A 73 4.71 -1.35 -2.32
N LYS A 74 4.74 -2.66 -2.12
CA LYS A 74 4.81 -3.63 -3.22
C LYS A 74 3.58 -3.58 -4.13
N GLU A 75 2.39 -3.40 -3.56
CA GLU A 75 1.15 -3.22 -4.34
C GLU A 75 1.21 -1.95 -5.21
N TRP A 76 1.73 -0.85 -4.66
CA TRP A 76 1.92 0.39 -5.42
C TRP A 76 2.94 0.25 -6.54
N GLU A 77 4.02 -0.50 -6.35
CA GLU A 77 5.00 -0.81 -7.39
C GLU A 77 4.35 -1.61 -8.53
N GLN A 78 3.56 -2.63 -8.22
CA GLN A 78 2.83 -3.42 -9.21
C GLN A 78 1.81 -2.58 -10.00
N LEU A 79 1.11 -1.67 -9.33
CA LEU A 79 0.21 -0.73 -10.00
C LEU A 79 0.96 0.21 -10.94
N ALA A 80 2.12 0.73 -10.52
CA ALA A 80 2.96 1.58 -11.35
C ALA A 80 3.48 0.85 -12.60
N GLU A 81 3.93 -0.39 -12.47
CA GLU A 81 4.36 -1.23 -13.59
C GLU A 81 3.19 -1.49 -14.56
N THR A 82 2.02 -1.81 -14.02
CA THR A 82 0.80 -2.01 -14.83
C THR A 82 0.45 -0.75 -15.61
N GLN A 83 0.46 0.41 -14.95
CA GLN A 83 0.18 1.68 -15.62
C GLN A 83 1.20 2.01 -16.70
N GLN A 84 2.48 1.81 -16.44
CA GLN A 84 3.53 2.02 -17.44
C GLN A 84 3.36 1.11 -18.66
N SER A 85 2.79 -0.07 -18.50
CA SER A 85 2.51 -0.98 -19.61
C SER A 85 1.46 -0.45 -20.60
N PHE A 86 0.62 0.48 -20.18
CA PHE A 86 -0.34 1.15 -21.07
C PHE A 86 0.31 2.16 -22.03
N LEU A 87 1.44 2.73 -21.60
CA LEU A 87 2.18 3.69 -22.42
C LEU A 87 2.98 2.98 -23.54
N PRO A 88 3.26 3.67 -24.66
CA PRO A 88 4.07 3.11 -25.72
C PRO A 88 5.45 2.70 -25.24
N GLN A 89 5.74 1.40 -25.26
CA GLN A 89 7.06 0.85 -24.88
C GLN A 89 8.12 1.08 -25.96
N LYS A 90 7.68 1.26 -27.19
CA LYS A 90 8.53 1.57 -28.34
C LYS A 90 7.88 2.66 -29.18
N ILE A 91 8.67 3.62 -29.58
CA ILE A 91 8.23 4.65 -30.52
C ILE A 91 8.31 4.07 -31.93
N PRO A 92 7.18 4.03 -32.69
CA PRO A 92 7.20 3.56 -34.07
C PRO A 92 8.08 4.48 -34.92
N ASN A 93 8.71 3.93 -35.94
CA ASN A 93 9.43 4.73 -36.92
C ASN A 93 8.42 5.41 -37.85
N ILE A 94 8.31 6.72 -37.73
CA ILE A 94 7.38 7.53 -38.54
C ILE A 94 8.20 8.29 -39.59
N PRO A 95 7.97 8.09 -40.88
CA PRO A 95 8.70 8.81 -41.93
C PRO A 95 8.63 10.33 -41.72
N LYS A 96 9.79 10.99 -41.84
CA LYS A 96 9.93 12.46 -41.71
C LYS A 96 9.63 13.05 -40.32
N LEU A 97 9.39 12.24 -39.31
CA LEU A 97 9.12 12.73 -37.96
C LEU A 97 10.04 12.03 -36.94
N LYS A 98 10.69 12.81 -36.10
CA LYS A 98 11.45 12.32 -34.96
C LYS A 98 10.68 12.64 -33.69
N ILE A 99 10.34 11.60 -32.90
CA ILE A 99 9.61 11.75 -31.65
C ILE A 99 10.54 11.28 -30.51
N ALA A 100 10.59 12.06 -29.45
CA ALA A 100 11.16 11.66 -28.16
C ALA A 100 10.09 11.82 -27.09
N THR A 101 10.01 10.86 -26.20
CA THR A 101 9.05 10.88 -25.10
C THR A 101 9.77 10.78 -23.76
N TYR A 102 9.23 11.45 -22.77
CA TYR A 102 9.67 11.35 -21.39
C TYR A 102 8.46 11.23 -20.48
N TYR A 103 8.48 10.25 -19.60
CA TYR A 103 7.41 10.04 -18.62
C TYR A 103 8.03 9.76 -17.26
N ARG A 104 7.63 10.54 -16.27
CA ARG A 104 8.05 10.35 -14.87
C ARG A 104 6.92 10.78 -13.95
N PRO A 105 6.21 9.82 -13.34
CA PRO A 105 5.20 10.14 -12.33
C PRO A 105 5.85 10.80 -11.10
N LEU A 106 5.14 11.72 -10.48
CA LEU A 106 5.60 12.40 -9.25
C LEU A 106 5.67 11.44 -8.06
N VAL A 107 4.71 10.52 -8.00
CA VAL A 107 4.64 9.44 -7.00
C VAL A 107 4.73 8.11 -7.77
N ASN A 108 3.97 7.11 -7.40
CA ASN A 108 4.03 5.80 -8.05
C ASN A 108 3.24 5.78 -9.38
N VAL A 109 2.10 6.47 -9.43
CA VAL A 109 1.18 6.52 -10.57
C VAL A 109 0.78 7.96 -10.90
N SER A 110 0.33 8.22 -12.14
CA SER A 110 -0.01 9.55 -12.64
C SER A 110 -1.30 9.53 -13.48
N GLY A 111 -1.93 10.69 -13.60
CA GLY A 111 -3.01 10.95 -14.56
C GLY A 111 -2.52 11.26 -15.97
N ASP A 112 -1.24 11.63 -16.10
CA ASP A 112 -0.65 11.95 -17.40
C ASP A 112 -0.55 10.72 -18.28
N TYR A 113 -0.77 10.90 -19.59
CA TYR A 113 -0.60 9.85 -20.57
C TYR A 113 -0.25 10.39 -21.95
N PHE A 114 0.37 9.53 -22.74
CA PHE A 114 0.57 9.78 -24.17
C PHE A 114 0.40 8.49 -24.95
N SER A 115 0.02 8.63 -26.21
CA SER A 115 -0.10 7.50 -27.12
C SER A 115 0.43 7.87 -28.49
N ILE A 116 0.99 6.89 -29.18
CA ILE A 116 1.53 7.01 -30.55
C ILE A 116 1.02 5.78 -31.31
N LEU A 117 -0.04 5.96 -32.07
CA LEU A 117 -0.73 4.89 -32.76
C LEU A 117 -0.68 5.10 -34.27
N PRO A 118 0.13 4.31 -34.99
CA PRO A 118 0.07 4.31 -36.45
C PRO A 118 -1.32 3.89 -36.92
N ILE A 119 -1.94 4.67 -37.80
CA ILE A 119 -3.22 4.37 -38.45
C ILE A 119 -2.96 3.66 -39.77
N ASP A 120 -2.13 4.27 -40.62
CA ASP A 120 -1.68 3.71 -41.87
C ASP A 120 -0.22 4.13 -42.21
N ALA A 121 0.21 3.91 -43.44
CA ALA A 121 1.60 4.24 -43.87
C ALA A 121 1.88 5.76 -43.85
N SER A 122 0.87 6.61 -43.82
CA SER A 122 0.99 8.07 -43.90
C SER A 122 0.45 8.80 -42.68
N LYS A 123 -0.35 8.13 -41.83
CA LYS A 123 -1.08 8.74 -40.71
C LYS A 123 -0.74 8.06 -39.39
N THR A 124 -0.53 8.87 -38.36
CA THR A 124 -0.29 8.43 -37.01
C THR A 124 -1.07 9.32 -36.04
N LEU A 125 -1.84 8.70 -35.16
CA LEU A 125 -2.51 9.41 -34.07
C LEU A 125 -1.51 9.64 -32.94
N LEU A 126 -1.32 10.90 -32.56
CA LEU A 126 -0.59 11.32 -31.38
C LEU A 126 -1.58 11.84 -30.34
N MET A 127 -1.52 11.32 -29.17
CA MET A 127 -2.34 11.79 -28.05
C MET A 127 -1.46 12.17 -26.88
N LEU A 128 -1.83 13.25 -26.21
CA LEU A 128 -1.29 13.66 -24.92
C LEU A 128 -2.48 14.10 -24.07
N GLY A 129 -2.53 13.65 -22.84
CA GLY A 129 -3.59 14.00 -21.92
C GLY A 129 -3.12 14.02 -20.49
N ASP A 130 -3.86 14.76 -19.68
CA ASP A 130 -3.69 14.87 -18.25
C ASP A 130 -5.07 14.76 -17.60
N VAL A 131 -5.23 13.71 -16.78
CA VAL A 131 -6.46 13.51 -16.00
C VAL A 131 -6.36 14.33 -14.72
N SER A 132 -7.33 15.21 -14.52
CA SER A 132 -7.37 16.05 -13.33
C SER A 132 -7.46 15.22 -12.06
N GLY A 133 -6.67 15.63 -11.05
CA GLY A 133 -6.47 14.87 -9.82
C GLY A 133 -5.11 14.20 -9.77
N LYS A 134 -4.91 13.30 -8.80
CA LYS A 134 -3.64 12.60 -8.61
C LYS A 134 -3.84 11.23 -7.95
N GLY A 135 -2.80 10.42 -8.03
CA GLY A 135 -2.80 9.09 -7.43
C GLY A 135 -3.71 8.10 -8.16
N LEU A 136 -4.23 7.12 -7.43
CA LEU A 136 -4.97 6.00 -8.00
C LEU A 136 -6.22 6.38 -8.81
N PRO A 137 -7.09 7.31 -8.38
CA PRO A 137 -8.26 7.69 -9.18
C PRO A 137 -7.90 8.21 -10.56
N ALA A 138 -6.92 9.12 -10.66
CA ALA A 138 -6.46 9.66 -11.93
C ALA A 138 -5.81 8.56 -12.80
N ALA A 139 -5.03 7.67 -12.20
CA ALA A 139 -4.41 6.55 -12.88
C ALA A 139 -5.42 5.55 -13.48
N LEU A 140 -6.53 5.29 -12.79
CA LEU A 140 -7.60 4.43 -13.29
C LEU A 140 -8.34 5.04 -14.49
N ILE A 141 -8.66 6.33 -14.42
CA ILE A 141 -9.27 7.05 -15.54
C ILE A 141 -8.32 7.07 -16.73
N MET A 142 -7.03 7.34 -16.50
CA MET A 142 -6.00 7.25 -17.55
C MET A 142 -5.99 5.87 -18.22
N GLY A 143 -6.01 4.79 -17.45
CA GLY A 143 -6.07 3.43 -17.98
C GLY A 143 -7.32 3.18 -18.82
N LEU A 144 -8.48 3.69 -18.39
CA LEU A 144 -9.73 3.60 -19.12
C LEU A 144 -9.66 4.35 -20.46
N VAL A 145 -9.17 5.59 -20.46
CA VAL A 145 -8.98 6.39 -21.68
C VAL A 145 -8.05 5.68 -22.65
N MET A 146 -6.91 5.20 -22.19
CA MET A 146 -5.94 4.50 -23.04
C MET A 146 -6.51 3.23 -23.68
N ASN A 147 -7.28 2.45 -22.93
CA ASN A 147 -7.97 1.28 -23.49
C ASN A 147 -9.06 1.66 -24.49
N THR A 148 -9.86 2.68 -24.19
CA THR A 148 -10.90 3.18 -25.09
C THR A 148 -10.31 3.55 -26.44
N VAL A 149 -9.22 4.32 -26.44
CA VAL A 149 -8.56 4.72 -27.70
C VAL A 149 -7.96 3.53 -28.46
N LYS A 150 -7.45 2.52 -27.77
CA LYS A 150 -6.90 1.31 -28.42
C LYS A 150 -7.96 0.53 -29.19
N ILE A 151 -9.18 0.41 -28.64
CA ILE A 151 -10.26 -0.41 -29.20
C ILE A 151 -11.09 0.31 -30.26
N ILE A 152 -11.07 1.65 -30.35
CA ILE A 152 -11.75 2.40 -31.38
C ILE A 152 -11.23 2.00 -32.77
N GLU A 153 -12.11 1.66 -33.69
CA GLU A 153 -11.73 1.26 -35.04
C GLU A 153 -11.32 2.49 -35.88
N ASP A 154 -12.16 3.49 -35.97
CA ASP A 154 -11.86 4.73 -36.69
C ASP A 154 -11.12 5.74 -35.80
N LYS A 155 -9.81 5.75 -35.94
CA LYS A 155 -8.91 6.67 -35.24
C LYS A 155 -8.65 7.97 -36.03
N GLU A 156 -9.22 8.10 -37.26
CA GLU A 156 -9.13 9.33 -38.06
C GLU A 156 -10.20 10.32 -37.65
N ASP A 157 -11.37 9.84 -37.23
CA ASP A 157 -12.40 10.68 -36.65
C ASP A 157 -12.04 11.10 -35.20
N LEU A 158 -11.26 12.17 -35.09
CA LEU A 158 -10.81 12.70 -33.79
C LEU A 158 -11.97 13.12 -32.89
N VAL A 159 -13.09 13.59 -33.48
CA VAL A 159 -14.30 13.99 -32.72
C VAL A 159 -14.96 12.75 -32.14
N GLY A 160 -15.11 11.70 -32.97
CA GLY A 160 -15.60 10.40 -32.53
C GLY A 160 -14.74 9.78 -31.42
N VAL A 161 -13.40 9.86 -31.53
CA VAL A 161 -12.48 9.44 -30.49
C VAL A 161 -12.72 10.18 -29.18
N LEU A 162 -12.81 11.51 -29.22
CA LEU A 162 -13.07 12.31 -27.99
C LEU A 162 -14.46 12.03 -27.43
N HIS A 163 -15.46 11.83 -28.25
CA HIS A 163 -16.80 11.47 -27.79
C HIS A 163 -16.83 10.09 -27.12
N ALA A 164 -16.13 9.11 -27.68
CA ALA A 164 -16.04 7.78 -27.08
C ALA A 164 -15.29 7.83 -25.71
N ILE A 165 -14.24 8.65 -25.57
CA ILE A 165 -13.58 8.89 -24.31
C ILE A 165 -14.55 9.51 -23.28
N ASP A 166 -15.28 10.56 -23.67
CA ASP A 166 -16.27 11.22 -22.81
C ASP A 166 -17.35 10.25 -22.32
N GLN A 167 -17.82 9.35 -23.18
CA GLN A 167 -18.77 8.32 -22.79
C GLN A 167 -18.18 7.26 -21.84
N ALA A 168 -16.91 6.93 -22.01
CA ALA A 168 -16.26 5.91 -21.19
C ALA A 168 -15.96 6.39 -19.75
N ILE A 169 -15.78 7.70 -19.55
CA ILE A 169 -15.44 8.27 -18.23
C ILE A 169 -16.66 8.78 -17.44
N LYS A 170 -17.84 8.77 -18.02
CA LYS A 170 -19.12 9.10 -17.35
C LYS A 170 -19.70 7.90 -16.61
#